data_8a897c55fa7923239ce2a5eeeb99a50e
#
_entry.id   8a897c55fa7923239ce2a5eeeb99a50e
#
_cell.length_a   1.000
_cell.length_b   1.000
_cell.length_c   1.000
_cell.angle_alpha   90.00
_cell.angle_beta   90.00
_cell.angle_gamma   90.00
#
_symmetry.space_group_name_H-M   'P 1'
#
loop_
_entity.id
_entity.type
_entity.pdbx_description
1 polymer ?
#
loop_
_entity_poly.entity_id
_entity_poly.type
_entity_poly.pdbx_seq_one_letter_code
_entity_poly.pdbx_strand_id
1 'polypeptide(L)'
;MAAKKPVSKSTPKPSDSPTPAVSAGGGYRVQVFYLAASSNSPKAPIKDALWFATYPIIPRIGDCVFRDGVYYRVERVFLYENLAAGWCADVEVSFYGRR
;
A
#
# COMPACT_ATOMS: atom_id res chain seq x y z
N MET A 1 -7.46 25.62 11.11
CA MET A 1 -7.49 25.36 10.60
C MET A 1 -7.60 24.93 10.61
N ALA A 2 -7.71 25.03 11.08
CA ALA A 2 -7.83 24.66 10.74
C ALA A 2 -7.82 24.29 10.91
N ALA A 3 -7.74 23.95 11.24
CA ALA A 3 -7.77 23.65 10.96
C ALA A 3 -7.75 23.32 11.22
N LYS A 4 -7.65 23.22 11.45
CA LYS A 4 -7.70 22.99 11.35
C LYS A 4 -7.61 22.45 11.49
N LYS A 5 -7.58 22.36 11.80
CA LYS A 5 -7.57 21.95 11.67
C LYS A 5 -7.49 21.40 11.67
N PRO A 6 -7.35 21.30 12.11
CA PRO A 6 -7.32 20.92 11.78
C PRO A 6 -7.36 20.39 11.86
N VAL A 7 -7.25 20.23 12.29
CA VAL A 7 -7.36 19.68 11.96
C VAL A 7 -7.41 19.20 12.17
N SER A 8 -7.52 18.89 12.59
CA SER A 8 -7.71 18.38 12.39
C SER A 8 -7.81 17.98 12.66
N LYS A 9 -7.85 17.78 13.17
CA LYS A 9 -8.12 17.34 13.15
C LYS A 9 -8.51 16.72 13.40
N SER A 10 -8.66 16.59 13.92
CA SER A 10 -9.22 15.99 13.91
C SER A 10 -9.47 15.25 14.19
N THR A 11 -9.79 14.98 14.59
CA THR A 11 -10.26 14.15 14.71
C THR A 11 -10.71 13.42 14.68
N PRO A 12 -10.87 13.29 14.94
CA PRO A 12 -11.31 12.45 14.97
C PRO A 12 -11.92 11.92 14.96
N LYS A 13 -12.41 11.43 14.97
CA LYS A 13 -13.06 10.72 15.07
C LYS A 13 -13.09 9.69 14.75
N PRO A 14 -12.97 9.00 15.51
CA PRO A 14 -12.82 7.83 15.13
C PRO A 14 -13.84 7.29 14.60
N SER A 15 -14.21 7.02 14.40
CA SER A 15 -14.96 6.63 13.82
C SER A 15 -15.17 5.33 13.60
N ASP A 16 -16.10 4.86 13.39
CA ASP A 16 -16.38 3.64 12.99
C ASP A 16 -16.30 3.48 11.61
N SER A 17 -15.72 4.35 10.99
CA SER A 17 -15.49 4.31 9.60
C SER A 17 -14.56 3.23 9.26
N PRO A 18 -14.45 2.86 8.00
CA PRO A 18 -13.43 1.94 7.54
C PRO A 18 -12.05 2.42 7.91
N THR A 19 -11.09 1.52 7.86
CA THR A 19 -9.71 1.85 8.14
C THR A 19 -9.29 3.06 7.33
N PRO A 20 -8.72 4.09 7.95
CA PRO A 20 -8.31 5.27 7.21
C PRO A 20 -7.12 4.96 6.32
N ALA A 21 -6.95 5.74 5.26
CA ALA A 21 -5.82 5.59 4.35
C ALA A 21 -4.50 5.91 5.02
N VAL A 22 -4.52 6.81 6.01
CA VAL A 22 -3.33 7.12 6.80
C VAL A 22 -3.62 6.68 8.22
N SER A 23 -2.79 5.81 8.76
CA SER A 23 -3.03 5.28 10.08
C SER A 23 -2.63 6.29 11.15
N ALA A 24 -3.14 6.07 12.36
CA ALA A 24 -2.81 6.92 13.48
C ALA A 24 -1.32 6.89 13.80
N GLY A 25 -0.61 5.84 13.43
CA GLY A 25 0.83 5.75 13.65
C GLY A 25 1.65 6.39 12.55
N GLY A 26 1.03 7.09 11.61
CA GLY A 26 1.74 7.78 10.57
C GLY A 26 2.03 6.96 9.32
N GLY A 27 1.53 5.76 9.25
CA GLY A 27 1.72 4.94 8.07
C GLY A 27 0.71 5.23 6.98
N TYR A 28 0.99 4.73 5.78
CA TYR A 28 0.13 4.91 4.62
C TYR A 28 -0.42 3.55 4.20
N ARG A 29 -1.73 3.45 4.11
CA ARG A 29 -2.39 2.22 3.70
C ARG A 29 -2.47 2.19 2.18
N VAL A 30 -1.96 1.12 1.59
CA VAL A 30 -1.96 0.95 0.14
C VAL A 30 -2.51 -0.43 -0.20
N GLN A 31 -2.99 -0.57 -1.42
CA GLN A 31 -3.36 -1.87 -1.97
C GLN A 31 -2.23 -2.31 -2.88
N VAL A 32 -1.69 -3.50 -2.64
CA VAL A 32 -0.58 -4.03 -3.42
C VAL A 32 -1.11 -5.17 -4.28
N PHE A 33 -0.73 -5.21 -5.56
CA PHE A 33 -1.13 -6.32 -6.41
C PHE A 33 0.05 -6.86 -7.21
N TYR A 34 0.06 -8.17 -7.31
CA TYR A 34 1.06 -8.94 -8.02
C TYR A 34 0.36 -9.82 -9.04
N LEU A 35 0.83 -9.78 -10.29
CA LEU A 35 0.30 -10.61 -11.34
C LEU A 35 1.33 -11.70 -11.66
N ALA A 36 0.96 -12.95 -11.52
CA ALA A 36 1.89 -14.07 -11.71
C ALA A 36 2.47 -14.08 -13.12
N ALA A 37 1.68 -13.65 -14.09
CA ALA A 37 2.14 -13.62 -15.48
C ALA A 37 3.25 -12.61 -15.72
N SER A 38 3.51 -11.71 -14.76
CA SER A 38 4.54 -10.71 -14.91
C SER A 38 5.94 -11.25 -14.67
N SER A 39 6.08 -12.49 -14.23
CA SER A 39 7.39 -13.05 -13.91
C SER A 39 7.61 -14.37 -14.63
N ASN A 40 8.86 -14.58 -15.08
CA ASN A 40 9.26 -15.86 -15.67
C ASN A 40 10.11 -16.67 -14.71
N SER A 41 10.34 -16.19 -13.50
CA SER A 41 11.19 -16.89 -12.56
C SER A 41 10.49 -18.14 -12.01
N PRO A 42 11.16 -19.29 -11.94
CA PRO A 42 10.56 -20.47 -11.35
C PRO A 42 10.35 -20.33 -9.84
N LYS A 43 10.97 -19.32 -9.22
CA LYS A 43 10.81 -19.08 -7.78
C LYS A 43 9.69 -18.12 -7.48
N ALA A 44 9.12 -17.47 -8.49
CA ALA A 44 8.05 -16.51 -8.29
C ALA A 44 6.76 -17.21 -7.90
N PRO A 45 5.91 -16.56 -7.11
CA PRO A 45 4.60 -17.13 -6.81
C PRO A 45 3.82 -17.36 -8.10
N ILE A 46 3.09 -18.47 -8.16
CA ILE A 46 2.38 -18.87 -9.37
C ILE A 46 0.95 -18.33 -9.40
N LYS A 47 0.51 -17.71 -8.34
CA LYS A 47 -0.84 -17.12 -8.26
C LYS A 47 -0.76 -15.63 -8.10
N ASP A 48 -1.70 -14.94 -8.70
CA ASP A 48 -1.86 -13.52 -8.47
C ASP A 48 -2.15 -13.28 -6.99
N ALA A 49 -1.78 -12.12 -6.50
CA ALA A 49 -2.02 -11.75 -5.13
C ALA A 49 -2.46 -10.30 -5.04
N LEU A 50 -3.35 -10.03 -4.09
CA LEU A 50 -3.86 -8.71 -3.83
C LEU A 50 -3.97 -8.56 -2.32
N TRP A 51 -3.37 -7.53 -1.76
CA TRP A 51 -3.45 -7.34 -0.32
C TRP A 51 -3.34 -5.87 0.04
N PHE A 52 -3.73 -5.54 1.27
CA PHE A 52 -3.58 -4.21 1.81
C PHE A 52 -2.46 -4.23 2.83
N ALA A 53 -1.68 -3.18 2.86
CA ALA A 53 -0.58 -3.05 3.81
C ALA A 53 -0.41 -1.58 4.18
N THR A 54 0.16 -1.36 5.36
CA THR A 54 0.47 -0.02 5.83
C THR A 54 1.98 0.10 5.93
N TYR A 55 2.54 1.10 5.24
CA TYR A 55 3.97 1.32 5.21
C TYR A 55 4.28 2.72 5.76
N PRO A 56 5.48 2.93 6.29
CA PRO A 56 5.86 4.24 6.80
C PRO A 56 5.93 5.33 5.72
N ILE A 57 6.06 4.92 4.48
CA ILE A 57 5.98 5.81 3.33
C ILE A 57 5.15 5.11 2.27
N ILE A 58 4.66 5.85 1.28
CA ILE A 58 4.08 5.21 0.11
C ILE A 58 5.25 4.62 -0.68
N PRO A 59 5.24 3.31 -0.97
CA PRO A 59 6.35 2.70 -1.70
C PRO A 59 6.56 3.38 -3.05
N ARG A 60 7.81 3.48 -3.46
CA ARG A 60 8.21 4.16 -4.68
C ARG A 60 8.67 3.12 -5.69
N ILE A 61 8.62 3.49 -6.96
CA ILE A 61 9.13 2.62 -8.02
C ILE A 61 10.58 2.24 -7.71
N GLY A 62 10.87 0.95 -7.74
CA GLY A 62 12.18 0.42 -7.41
C GLY A 62 12.35 -0.02 -5.98
N ASP A 63 11.47 0.41 -5.07
CA ASP A 63 11.51 -0.07 -3.70
C ASP A 63 11.03 -1.53 -3.68
N CYS A 64 11.44 -2.27 -2.67
CA CYS A 64 10.97 -3.63 -2.48
C CYS A 64 10.11 -3.69 -1.23
N VAL A 65 9.02 -4.46 -1.31
CA VAL A 65 8.16 -4.74 -0.16
C VAL A 65 8.22 -6.23 0.12
N PHE A 66 8.14 -6.59 1.37
CA PHE A 66 8.28 -7.98 1.81
C PHE A 66 6.93 -8.52 2.26
N ARG A 67 6.57 -9.71 1.80
CA ARG A 67 5.36 -10.39 2.26
C ARG A 67 5.54 -11.90 2.15
N ASP A 68 5.30 -12.58 3.26
CA ASP A 68 5.28 -14.05 3.28
C ASP A 68 6.53 -14.69 2.66
N GLY A 69 7.69 -14.18 3.02
CA GLY A 69 8.95 -14.75 2.55
C GLY A 69 9.37 -14.32 1.16
N VAL A 70 8.61 -13.42 0.53
CA VAL A 70 8.90 -12.98 -0.83
C VAL A 70 9.14 -11.49 -0.85
N TYR A 71 10.18 -11.08 -1.57
CA TYR A 71 10.44 -9.67 -1.85
C TYR A 71 9.84 -9.33 -3.21
N TYR A 72 9.04 -8.30 -3.24
CA TYR A 72 8.40 -7.80 -4.47
C TYR A 72 8.95 -6.42 -4.76
N ARG A 73 9.25 -6.14 -6.03
CA ARG A 73 9.73 -4.83 -6.43
C ARG A 73 8.57 -4.00 -6.97
N VAL A 74 8.47 -2.77 -6.53
CA VAL A 74 7.43 -1.84 -6.97
C VAL A 74 7.73 -1.39 -8.39
N GLU A 75 6.77 -1.63 -9.29
CA GLU A 75 6.89 -1.29 -10.70
C GLU A 75 6.11 -0.04 -11.04
N ARG A 76 4.96 0.17 -10.41
CA ARG A 76 4.10 1.33 -10.65
C ARG A 76 3.37 1.68 -9.38
N VAL A 77 3.08 2.97 -9.24
CA VAL A 77 2.29 3.46 -8.12
C VAL A 77 1.20 4.35 -8.69
N PHE A 78 -0.05 4.04 -8.34
CA PHE A 78 -1.20 4.84 -8.75
C PHE A 78 -1.72 5.53 -7.49
N LEU A 79 -1.55 6.85 -7.42
CA LEU A 79 -1.97 7.61 -6.25
C LEU A 79 -3.42 8.04 -6.38
N TYR A 80 -4.14 8.00 -5.27
CA TYR A 80 -5.52 8.45 -5.25
C TYR A 80 -5.58 9.86 -4.67
N GLU A 81 -6.23 10.74 -5.39
CA GLU A 81 -6.43 12.11 -4.96
C GLU A 81 -7.46 12.17 -3.82
N ASN A 82 -8.42 11.26 -3.84
CA ASN A 82 -9.49 11.23 -2.86
C ASN A 82 -9.33 10.00 -1.98
N LEU A 83 -9.22 10.20 -0.69
CA LEU A 83 -8.98 9.12 0.28
C LEU A 83 -10.25 8.41 0.72
N ALA A 84 -11.38 8.66 0.10
CA ALA A 84 -12.63 8.00 0.47
C ALA A 84 -12.58 6.49 0.28
N ALA A 85 -11.67 5.99 -0.56
CA ALA A 85 -11.55 4.56 -0.78
C ALA A 85 -10.99 3.81 0.43
N GLY A 86 -10.35 4.51 1.36
CA GLY A 86 -9.76 3.85 2.52
C GLY A 86 -8.31 3.47 2.34
N TRP A 87 -7.75 3.70 1.17
CA TRP A 87 -6.31 3.54 0.93
C TRP A 87 -5.87 4.61 -0.06
N CYS A 88 -4.57 4.95 -0.04
CA CYS A 88 -4.09 6.12 -0.76
C CYS A 88 -3.41 5.81 -2.08
N ALA A 89 -3.11 4.55 -2.35
CA ALA A 89 -2.44 4.19 -3.60
C ALA A 89 -2.64 2.72 -3.93
N ASP A 90 -2.58 2.42 -5.22
CA ASP A 90 -2.43 1.05 -5.68
C ASP A 90 -0.97 0.89 -6.10
N VAL A 91 -0.35 -0.19 -5.66
CA VAL A 91 1.05 -0.46 -5.92
C VAL A 91 1.16 -1.75 -6.71
N GLU A 92 1.64 -1.65 -7.94
CA GLU A 92 1.85 -2.83 -8.77
C GLU A 92 3.26 -3.33 -8.54
N VAL A 93 3.40 -4.62 -8.25
CA VAL A 93 4.70 -5.19 -7.93
C VAL A 93 5.01 -6.40 -8.80
N SER A 94 6.30 -6.69 -8.91
CA SER A 94 6.78 -7.89 -9.58
C SER A 94 7.66 -8.68 -8.61
N PHE A 95 7.89 -9.94 -8.93
CA PHE A 95 8.75 -10.78 -8.10
C PHE A 95 10.19 -10.28 -8.15
N TYR A 96 10.80 -10.10 -6.99
CA TYR A 96 12.21 -9.73 -6.89
C TYR A 96 13.05 -10.91 -6.41
N GLY A 97 12.65 -11.55 -5.31
CA GLY A 97 13.39 -12.67 -4.76
C GLY A 97 12.72 -13.26 -3.54
N ARG A 98 13.28 -14.33 -3.02
CA ARG A 98 12.79 -14.96 -1.80
C ARG A 98 13.83 -14.86 -0.71
N ARG A 99 13.32 -14.82 0.50
CA ARG A 99 14.18 -14.85 1.65
C ARG A 99 14.79 -16.24 1.81
#